data_5fcdc02f12ffd99106a5963a4215f9a7
#
_entry.id   5fcdc02f12ffd99106a5963a4215f9a7
#
_cell.length_a   1.000
_cell.length_b   1.000
_cell.length_c   1.000
_cell.angle_alpha   90.00
_cell.angle_beta   90.00
_cell.angle_gamma   90.00
#
_symmetry.space_group_name_H-M   'P 1'
#
loop_
_entity.id
_entity.type
_entity.pdbx_description
1 polymer ?
#
loop_
_entity_poly.entity_id
_entity_poly.type
_entity_poly.pdbx_seq_one_letter_code
_entity_poly.pdbx_strand_id
1 'polypeptide(L)'
;MENNFLSLIKTRRSVRAYKSEPVPSEALDAVLETGTYAPTGGGHQSPTIIAITDPKYRREIAKLNAEVMGSNTDPYYGAPVVILVLADGSASTFVEDGSCVLENMMLAAHALGLGTVWVHREREIFDSESGKALLREWKLPETLRGVGAIALGYPAQEAGQPAARKQNYIVRI
;
A
#
# COMPACT_ATOMS: atom_id res chain seq x y z
N MET A 1 -8.62 30.72 -1.27
CA MET A 1 -7.60 30.02 -2.09
C MET A 1 -7.83 28.53 -1.93
N GLU A 2 -8.26 27.86 -2.99
CA GLU A 2 -8.32 26.41 -2.98
C GLU A 2 -6.86 25.88 -3.00
N ASN A 3 -6.44 25.27 -1.92
CA ASN A 3 -5.12 24.65 -1.85
C ASN A 3 -5.19 23.32 -2.62
N ASN A 4 -4.46 23.21 -3.73
CA ASN A 4 -4.43 22.01 -4.57
C ASN A 4 -4.14 20.74 -3.76
N PHE A 5 -3.34 20.82 -2.70
CA PHE A 5 -3.04 19.71 -1.82
C PHE A 5 -4.26 19.24 -1.00
N LEU A 6 -5.05 20.19 -0.46
CA LEU A 6 -6.29 19.84 0.26
C LEU A 6 -7.34 19.21 -0.67
N SER A 7 -7.41 19.67 -1.91
CA SER A 7 -8.27 19.06 -2.92
C SER A 7 -7.81 17.63 -3.24
N LEU A 8 -6.52 17.42 -3.42
CA LEU A 8 -5.93 16.10 -3.69
C LEU A 8 -6.28 15.09 -2.60
N ILE A 9 -6.12 15.42 -1.33
CA ILE A 9 -6.49 14.55 -0.21
C ILE A 9 -7.98 14.17 -0.27
N LYS A 10 -8.86 15.13 -0.60
CA LYS A 10 -10.32 14.92 -0.64
C LYS A 10 -10.78 14.10 -1.85
N THR A 11 -10.03 14.12 -2.94
CA THR A 11 -10.41 13.50 -4.22
C THR A 11 -9.84 12.10 -4.42
N ARG A 12 -8.81 11.67 -3.68
CA ARG A 12 -8.29 10.31 -3.74
C ARG A 12 -9.39 9.27 -3.46
N ARG A 13 -9.42 8.22 -4.27
CA ARG A 13 -10.36 7.08 -4.13
C ARG A 13 -9.61 5.76 -4.23
N SER A 14 -10.20 4.71 -3.65
CA SER A 14 -9.73 3.34 -3.83
C SER A 14 -10.10 2.83 -5.22
N VAL A 15 -9.10 2.53 -6.04
CA VAL A 15 -9.23 1.99 -7.38
C VAL A 15 -9.12 0.46 -7.33
N ARG A 16 -10.07 -0.25 -7.95
CA ARG A 16 -10.14 -1.72 -7.96
C ARG A 16 -10.30 -2.30 -9.37
N ALA A 17 -9.92 -1.52 -10.37
CA ALA A 17 -9.82 -1.96 -11.76
C ALA A 17 -8.69 -1.18 -12.43
N TYR A 18 -7.76 -1.90 -13.03
CA TYR A 18 -6.53 -1.32 -13.57
C TYR A 18 -6.40 -1.66 -15.07
N LYS A 19 -5.78 -0.73 -15.80
CA LYS A 19 -5.30 -1.00 -17.16
C LYS A 19 -4.07 -1.92 -17.09
N SER A 20 -3.82 -2.65 -18.19
CA SER A 20 -2.59 -3.46 -18.33
C SER A 20 -1.34 -2.64 -18.63
N GLU A 21 -1.49 -1.31 -18.78
CA GLU A 21 -0.40 -0.39 -19.04
C GLU A 21 0.61 -0.41 -17.88
N PRO A 22 1.93 -0.54 -18.16
CA PRO A 22 2.94 -0.55 -17.12
C PRO A 22 3.06 0.83 -16.46
N VAL A 23 3.35 0.83 -15.17
CA VAL A 23 3.71 2.06 -14.44
C VAL A 23 5.17 2.41 -14.79
N PRO A 24 5.44 3.63 -15.28
CA PRO A 24 6.81 4.05 -15.55
C PRO A 24 7.66 4.01 -14.28
N SER A 25 8.95 3.60 -14.41
CA SER A 25 9.88 3.53 -13.28
C SER A 25 10.00 4.84 -12.52
N GLU A 26 10.09 5.95 -13.23
CA GLU A 26 10.18 7.29 -12.63
C GLU A 26 8.95 7.64 -11.76
N ALA A 27 7.75 7.26 -12.21
CA ALA A 27 6.53 7.47 -11.45
C ALA A 27 6.47 6.55 -10.22
N LEU A 28 6.90 5.30 -10.37
CA LEU A 28 7.00 4.35 -9.26
C LEU A 28 8.01 4.85 -8.22
N ASP A 29 9.21 5.24 -8.65
CA ASP A 29 10.27 5.74 -7.76
C ASP A 29 9.80 6.98 -6.98
N ALA A 30 9.13 7.92 -7.65
CA ALA A 30 8.56 9.09 -6.99
C ALA A 30 7.52 8.72 -5.93
N VAL A 31 6.67 7.71 -6.19
CA VAL A 31 5.71 7.20 -5.19
C VAL A 31 6.45 6.58 -4.00
N LEU A 32 7.44 5.72 -4.26
CA LEU A 32 8.19 5.03 -3.21
C LEU A 32 8.96 6.01 -2.34
N GLU A 33 9.59 7.02 -2.94
CA GLU A 33 10.33 8.05 -2.23
C GLU A 33 9.43 8.79 -1.22
N THR A 34 8.20 9.18 -1.61
CA THR A 34 7.29 9.89 -0.69
C THR A 34 6.95 9.07 0.55
N GLY A 35 6.93 7.73 0.45
CA GLY A 35 6.74 6.85 1.60
C GLY A 35 7.84 7.03 2.65
N THR A 36 9.06 7.27 2.24
CA THR A 36 10.22 7.43 3.16
C THR A 36 10.16 8.71 4.00
N TYR A 37 9.32 9.67 3.61
CA TYR A 37 9.10 10.92 4.34
C TYR A 37 7.93 10.85 5.34
N ALA A 38 7.29 9.70 5.49
CA ALA A 38 6.25 9.54 6.50
C ALA A 38 6.81 9.66 7.93
N PRO A 39 6.06 10.26 8.87
CA PRO A 39 6.49 10.28 10.28
C PRO A 39 6.52 8.87 10.85
N THR A 40 7.46 8.62 11.75
CA THR A 40 7.58 7.36 12.50
C THR A 40 7.77 7.63 13.98
N GLY A 41 7.34 6.71 14.84
CA GLY A 41 7.50 6.82 16.27
C GLY A 41 8.96 7.05 16.65
N GLY A 42 9.24 8.15 17.36
CA GLY A 42 10.60 8.54 17.74
C GLY A 42 11.58 8.77 16.57
N GLY A 43 11.12 8.81 15.34
CA GLY A 43 11.97 8.91 14.15
C GLY A 43 12.75 7.63 13.82
N HIS A 44 12.31 6.47 14.32
CA HIS A 44 13.04 5.19 14.18
C HIS A 44 13.04 4.59 12.77
N GLN A 45 12.19 5.07 11.86
CA GLN A 45 12.11 4.61 10.48
C GLN A 45 11.98 3.08 10.37
N SER A 46 11.10 2.49 11.20
CA SER A 46 10.87 1.05 11.27
C SER A 46 10.31 0.42 9.99
N PRO A 47 9.56 1.13 9.09
CA PRO A 47 9.02 0.53 7.89
C PRO A 47 10.06 0.21 6.83
N THR A 48 9.77 -0.87 6.08
CA THR A 48 10.47 -1.28 4.85
C THR A 48 9.46 -1.33 3.71
N ILE A 49 9.74 -0.66 2.61
CA ILE A 49 8.91 -0.61 1.41
C ILE A 49 9.46 -1.61 0.39
N ILE A 50 8.62 -2.50 -0.14
CA ILE A 50 9.00 -3.52 -1.12
C ILE A 50 8.11 -3.34 -2.34
N ALA A 51 8.68 -2.89 -3.47
CA ALA A 51 7.97 -2.78 -4.73
C ALA A 51 8.09 -4.08 -5.53
N ILE A 52 6.96 -4.71 -5.82
CA ILE A 52 6.88 -5.95 -6.61
C ILE A 52 6.40 -5.60 -8.01
N THR A 53 7.32 -5.64 -8.96
CA THR A 53 7.08 -5.46 -10.39
C THR A 53 7.28 -6.77 -11.18
N ASP A 54 8.00 -7.74 -10.60
CA ASP A 54 8.18 -9.05 -11.19
C ASP A 54 6.87 -9.85 -11.17
N PRO A 55 6.37 -10.30 -12.34
CA PRO A 55 5.13 -11.07 -12.44
C PRO A 55 5.14 -12.38 -11.64
N LYS A 56 6.31 -13.00 -11.39
CA LYS A 56 6.44 -14.20 -10.56
C LYS A 56 6.02 -13.89 -9.12
N TYR A 57 6.69 -12.93 -8.50
CA TYR A 57 6.42 -12.55 -7.11
C TYR A 57 5.06 -11.89 -6.94
N ARG A 58 4.62 -11.14 -7.95
CA ARG A 58 3.27 -10.56 -7.95
C ARG A 58 2.19 -11.65 -7.86
N ARG A 59 2.32 -12.75 -8.62
CA ARG A 59 1.39 -13.90 -8.54
C ARG A 59 1.52 -14.63 -7.22
N GLU A 60 2.72 -14.79 -6.71
CA GLU A 60 2.97 -15.49 -5.46
C GLU A 60 2.34 -14.77 -4.26
N ILE A 61 2.55 -13.47 -4.13
CA ILE A 61 1.91 -12.64 -3.10
C ILE A 61 0.39 -12.65 -3.25
N ALA A 62 -0.14 -12.57 -4.47
CA ALA A 62 -1.58 -12.65 -4.69
C ALA A 62 -2.17 -13.98 -4.22
N LYS A 63 -1.46 -15.08 -4.49
CA LYS A 63 -1.86 -16.41 -4.03
C LYS A 63 -1.88 -16.50 -2.50
N LEU A 64 -0.81 -16.08 -1.83
CA LEU A 64 -0.72 -16.09 -0.36
C LEU A 64 -1.82 -15.23 0.28
N ASN A 65 -2.08 -14.04 -0.28
CA ASN A 65 -3.13 -13.17 0.23
C ASN A 65 -4.53 -13.77 0.00
N ALA A 66 -4.77 -14.39 -1.14
CA ALA A 66 -6.02 -15.10 -1.45
C ALA A 66 -6.25 -16.29 -0.52
N GLU A 67 -5.20 -17.05 -0.20
CA GLU A 67 -5.25 -18.16 0.76
C GLU A 67 -5.69 -17.67 2.15
N VAL A 68 -5.08 -16.60 2.67
CA VAL A 68 -5.49 -15.97 3.94
C VAL A 68 -6.94 -15.48 3.87
N MET A 69 -7.37 -14.97 2.73
CA MET A 69 -8.74 -14.50 2.52
C MET A 69 -9.76 -15.66 2.39
N GLY A 70 -9.31 -16.89 2.16
CA GLY A 70 -10.18 -18.03 1.85
C GLY A 70 -10.88 -17.88 0.50
N SER A 71 -10.21 -17.31 -0.50
CA SER A 71 -10.76 -17.00 -1.83
C SER A 71 -9.79 -17.39 -2.94
N ASN A 72 -10.32 -17.57 -4.15
CA ASN A 72 -9.54 -17.80 -5.37
C ASN A 72 -9.43 -16.54 -6.26
N THR A 73 -9.91 -15.38 -5.78
CA THR A 73 -9.81 -14.12 -6.52
C THR A 73 -8.47 -13.44 -6.27
N ASP A 74 -8.03 -12.62 -7.22
CA ASP A 74 -6.83 -11.79 -7.03
C ASP A 74 -7.13 -10.60 -6.11
N PRO A 75 -6.56 -10.55 -4.89
CA PRO A 75 -6.83 -9.48 -3.94
C PRO A 75 -6.27 -8.12 -4.36
N TYR A 76 -5.37 -8.09 -5.33
CA TYR A 76 -4.76 -6.87 -5.87
C TYR A 76 -5.39 -6.41 -7.20
N TYR A 77 -6.55 -6.98 -7.57
CA TYR A 77 -7.39 -6.52 -8.68
C TYR A 77 -6.70 -6.44 -10.05
N GLY A 78 -5.74 -7.29 -10.32
CA GLY A 78 -4.97 -7.28 -11.58
C GLY A 78 -4.00 -6.10 -11.71
N ALA A 79 -3.73 -5.34 -10.66
CA ALA A 79 -2.77 -4.25 -10.70
C ALA A 79 -1.38 -4.72 -11.16
N PRO A 80 -0.68 -3.95 -12.02
CA PRO A 80 0.65 -4.34 -12.52
C PRO A 80 1.73 -4.27 -11.43
N VAL A 81 1.55 -3.44 -10.41
CA VAL A 81 2.50 -3.27 -9.32
C VAL A 81 1.81 -3.51 -7.98
N VAL A 82 2.49 -4.20 -7.08
CA VAL A 82 2.11 -4.33 -5.67
C VAL A 82 3.24 -3.75 -4.83
N ILE A 83 2.91 -2.81 -3.95
CA ILE A 83 3.86 -2.24 -3.00
C ILE A 83 3.50 -2.77 -1.62
N LEU A 84 4.39 -3.56 -1.02
CA LEU A 84 4.23 -4.04 0.36
C LEU A 84 4.89 -3.04 1.31
N VAL A 85 4.26 -2.81 2.45
CA VAL A 85 4.86 -2.12 3.58
C VAL A 85 4.91 -3.08 4.76
N LEU A 86 6.12 -3.43 5.13
CA LEU A 86 6.43 -4.21 6.32
C LEU A 86 7.14 -3.28 7.32
N ALA A 87 7.15 -3.64 8.59
CA ALA A 87 7.91 -2.90 9.58
C ALA A 87 8.48 -3.85 10.64
N ASP A 88 9.53 -3.41 11.33
CA ASP A 88 10.10 -4.19 12.43
C ASP A 88 9.06 -4.37 13.53
N GLY A 89 8.66 -5.62 13.75
CA GLY A 89 7.64 -5.96 14.72
C GLY A 89 8.02 -5.68 16.18
N SER A 90 9.27 -5.35 16.46
CA SER A 90 9.72 -4.92 17.79
C SER A 90 9.41 -3.44 18.09
N ALA A 91 9.18 -2.62 17.06
CA ALA A 91 8.78 -1.23 17.24
C ALA A 91 7.31 -1.15 17.70
N SER A 92 7.05 -0.50 18.83
CA SER A 92 5.70 -0.40 19.41
C SER A 92 4.68 0.29 18.49
N THR A 93 5.16 1.14 17.57
CA THR A 93 4.36 1.91 16.60
C THR A 93 4.44 1.38 15.18
N PHE A 94 4.86 0.12 14.99
CA PHE A 94 5.14 -0.41 13.66
C PHE A 94 3.92 -0.36 12.70
N VAL A 95 2.71 -0.52 13.23
CA VAL A 95 1.47 -0.45 12.44
C VAL A 95 1.17 0.98 12.02
N GLU A 96 1.26 1.93 12.97
CA GLU A 96 1.02 3.35 12.75
C GLU A 96 2.05 3.92 11.77
N ASP A 97 3.32 3.60 11.97
CA ASP A 97 4.42 4.01 11.10
C ASP A 97 4.19 3.55 9.66
N GLY A 98 3.93 2.24 9.47
CA GLY A 98 3.66 1.68 8.15
C GLY A 98 2.36 2.22 7.53
N SER A 99 1.36 2.54 8.33
CA SER A 99 0.10 3.14 7.85
C SER A 99 0.33 4.56 7.30
N CYS A 100 1.15 5.36 7.94
CA CYS A 100 1.54 6.68 7.44
C CYS A 100 2.32 6.56 6.11
N VAL A 101 3.23 5.59 6.00
CA VAL A 101 3.96 5.29 4.75
C VAL A 101 3.00 4.96 3.61
N LEU A 102 2.03 4.06 3.85
CA LEU A 102 1.01 3.69 2.85
C LEU A 102 0.20 4.91 2.41
N GLU A 103 -0.26 5.75 3.34
CA GLU A 103 -1.06 6.94 2.99
C GLU A 103 -0.25 7.95 2.18
N ASN A 104 1.00 8.25 2.54
CA ASN A 104 1.86 9.13 1.76
C ASN A 104 2.00 8.64 0.30
N MET A 105 2.28 7.36 0.11
CA MET A 105 2.40 6.77 -1.22
C MET A 105 1.09 6.81 -2.01
N MET A 106 -0.06 6.56 -1.35
CA MET A 106 -1.36 6.62 -2.02
C MET A 106 -1.70 8.05 -2.47
N LEU A 107 -1.35 9.07 -1.70
CA LEU A 107 -1.55 10.47 -2.07
C LEU A 107 -0.63 10.87 -3.23
N ALA A 108 0.65 10.46 -3.19
CA ALA A 108 1.60 10.71 -4.27
C ALA A 108 1.16 10.04 -5.58
N ALA A 109 0.74 8.77 -5.53
CA ALA A 109 0.21 8.08 -6.69
C ALA A 109 -1.00 8.81 -7.30
N HIS A 110 -1.93 9.29 -6.45
CA HIS A 110 -3.08 10.07 -6.91
C HIS A 110 -2.65 11.38 -7.57
N ALA A 111 -1.64 12.08 -7.04
CA ALA A 111 -1.09 13.29 -7.64
C ALA A 111 -0.49 13.05 -9.03
N LEU A 112 0.02 11.85 -9.28
CA LEU A 112 0.59 11.41 -10.56
C LEU A 112 -0.45 10.79 -11.51
N GLY A 113 -1.75 10.81 -11.17
CA GLY A 113 -2.81 10.21 -11.99
C GLY A 113 -2.88 8.69 -11.91
N LEU A 114 -2.15 8.07 -10.97
CA LEU A 114 -2.20 6.64 -10.71
C LEU A 114 -3.32 6.29 -9.72
N GLY A 115 -3.89 5.10 -9.88
CA GLY A 115 -4.87 4.55 -8.98
C GLY A 115 -4.25 3.63 -7.93
N THR A 116 -4.78 3.70 -6.72
CA THR A 116 -4.36 2.84 -5.62
C THR A 116 -5.53 2.31 -4.82
N VAL A 117 -5.31 1.16 -4.17
CA VAL A 117 -6.14 0.68 -3.07
C VAL A 117 -5.26 0.02 -2.03
N TRP A 118 -5.55 0.27 -0.76
CA TRP A 118 -4.97 -0.48 0.34
C TRP A 118 -5.54 -1.90 0.36
N VAL A 119 -4.66 -2.89 0.32
CA VAL A 119 -4.96 -4.31 0.52
C VAL A 119 -4.42 -4.70 1.89
N HIS A 120 -5.18 -5.50 2.61
CA HIS A 120 -4.87 -5.97 3.95
C HIS A 120 -4.39 -7.43 3.93
N ARG A 121 -4.03 -8.00 5.08
CA ARG A 121 -3.61 -9.39 5.33
C ARG A 121 -2.12 -9.67 5.19
N GLU A 122 -1.31 -8.66 4.91
CA GLU A 122 0.14 -8.80 4.85
C GLU A 122 0.73 -9.26 6.19
N ARG A 123 0.06 -8.94 7.30
CA ARG A 123 0.46 -9.43 8.64
C ARG A 123 0.40 -10.95 8.69
N GLU A 124 -0.73 -11.52 8.35
CA GLU A 124 -0.95 -12.97 8.36
C GLU A 124 0.00 -13.68 7.38
N ILE A 125 0.26 -13.07 6.23
CA ILE A 125 1.22 -13.60 5.25
C ILE A 125 2.62 -13.64 5.84
N PHE A 126 3.14 -12.52 6.32
CA PHE A 126 4.53 -12.42 6.77
C PHE A 126 4.78 -12.94 8.18
N ASP A 127 3.75 -13.23 8.96
CA ASP A 127 3.82 -14.02 10.19
C ASP A 127 3.82 -15.53 9.91
N SER A 128 3.42 -15.98 8.69
CA SER A 128 3.42 -17.39 8.27
C SER A 128 4.80 -17.87 7.82
N GLU A 129 4.99 -19.20 7.76
CA GLU A 129 6.24 -19.79 7.26
C GLU A 129 6.49 -19.45 5.77
N SER A 130 5.44 -19.38 4.95
CA SER A 130 5.56 -19.01 3.53
C SER A 130 6.05 -17.55 3.38
N GLY A 131 5.53 -16.63 4.18
CA GLY A 131 5.99 -15.25 4.19
C GLY A 131 7.43 -15.12 4.72
N LYS A 132 7.80 -15.88 5.75
CA LYS A 132 9.19 -15.93 6.23
C LYS A 132 10.15 -16.48 5.16
N ALA A 133 9.72 -17.46 4.38
CA ALA A 133 10.51 -18.00 3.26
C ALA A 133 10.78 -16.92 2.20
N LEU A 134 9.78 -16.09 1.88
CA LEU A 134 9.96 -14.93 0.98
C LEU A 134 10.95 -13.91 1.55
N LEU A 135 10.86 -13.58 2.83
CA LEU A 135 11.81 -12.66 3.46
C LEU A 135 13.25 -13.20 3.35
N ARG A 136 13.47 -14.49 3.59
CA ARG A 136 14.79 -15.13 3.41
C ARG A 136 15.26 -15.07 1.95
N GLU A 137 14.40 -15.39 0.98
CA GLU A 137 14.70 -15.31 -0.45
C GLU A 137 15.09 -13.88 -0.85
N TRP A 138 14.40 -12.88 -0.34
CA TRP A 138 14.68 -11.46 -0.60
C TRP A 138 15.81 -10.90 0.27
N LYS A 139 16.42 -11.70 1.14
CA LYS A 139 17.50 -11.32 2.07
C LYS A 139 17.07 -10.18 3.01
N LEU A 140 15.83 -10.22 3.46
CA LEU A 140 15.26 -9.29 4.42
C LEU A 140 15.15 -9.92 5.81
N PRO A 141 15.16 -9.11 6.89
CA PRO A 141 15.01 -9.62 8.25
C PRO A 141 13.67 -10.33 8.47
N GLU A 142 13.69 -11.50 9.10
CA GLU A 142 12.48 -12.25 9.44
C GLU A 142 11.68 -11.62 10.60
N THR A 143 12.22 -10.57 11.23
CA THR A 143 11.52 -9.74 12.23
C THR A 143 10.50 -8.80 11.60
N LEU A 144 10.56 -8.59 10.28
CA LEU A 144 9.61 -7.77 9.56
C LEU A 144 8.21 -8.40 9.58
N ARG A 145 7.23 -7.59 9.92
CA ARG A 145 5.81 -7.94 9.94
C ARG A 145 5.04 -7.08 8.94
N GLY A 146 4.03 -7.65 8.32
CA GLY A 146 3.20 -6.92 7.37
C GLY A 146 2.33 -5.85 8.04
N VAL A 147 2.27 -4.68 7.41
CA VAL A 147 1.32 -3.61 7.77
C VAL A 147 0.20 -3.55 6.75
N GLY A 148 0.53 -3.56 5.48
CA GLY A 148 -0.42 -3.56 4.39
C GLY A 148 0.27 -3.48 3.03
N ALA A 149 -0.52 -3.51 1.97
CA ALA A 149 -0.03 -3.34 0.62
C ALA A 149 -0.85 -2.30 -0.16
N ILE A 150 -0.26 -1.80 -1.22
CA ILE A 150 -0.92 -0.97 -2.23
C ILE A 150 -0.93 -1.73 -3.55
N ALA A 151 -2.12 -1.96 -4.12
CA ALA A 151 -2.24 -2.27 -5.53
C ALA A 151 -2.13 -0.96 -6.31
N LEU A 152 -1.21 -0.87 -7.29
CA LEU A 152 -0.86 0.36 -8.01
C LEU A 152 -0.92 0.14 -9.52
N GLY A 153 -1.51 1.09 -10.25
CA GLY A 153 -1.58 1.09 -11.72
C GLY A 153 -2.45 2.22 -12.24
N TYR A 154 -2.60 2.32 -13.55
CA TYR A 154 -3.52 3.28 -14.17
C TYR A 154 -4.97 2.82 -13.97
N PRO A 155 -5.89 3.70 -13.51
CA PRO A 155 -7.30 3.35 -13.36
C PRO A 155 -7.92 2.94 -14.70
N ALA A 156 -8.65 1.82 -14.72
CA ALA A 156 -9.42 1.40 -15.91
C ALA A 156 -10.78 2.10 -16.01
N GLN A 157 -11.21 2.76 -14.95
CA GLN A 157 -12.49 3.50 -14.88
C GLN A 157 -12.34 4.70 -13.96
N GLU A 158 -13.18 5.70 -14.15
CA GLU A 158 -13.21 6.87 -13.27
C GLU A 158 -13.60 6.48 -11.85
N ALA A 159 -13.00 7.17 -10.90
CA ALA A 159 -13.33 6.97 -9.50
C ALA A 159 -14.74 7.50 -9.20
N GLY A 160 -15.53 6.74 -8.45
CA GLY A 160 -16.85 7.15 -8.02
C GLY A 160 -16.82 8.35 -7.06
N GLN A 161 -18.00 8.96 -6.88
CA GLN A 161 -18.16 10.03 -5.89
C GLN A 161 -17.90 9.52 -4.46
N PRO A 162 -17.36 10.35 -3.59
CA PRO A 162 -17.14 9.97 -2.20
C PRO A 162 -18.47 9.73 -1.48
N ALA A 163 -18.51 8.73 -0.61
CA ALA A 163 -19.63 8.57 0.30
C ALA A 163 -19.79 9.82 1.18
N ALA A 164 -21.01 10.13 1.59
CA ALA A 164 -21.26 11.18 2.54
C ALA A 164 -20.46 10.95 3.85
N ARG A 165 -19.92 12.01 4.40
CA ARG A 165 -19.21 11.90 5.70
C ARG A 165 -20.24 11.72 6.82
N LYS A 166 -19.93 10.86 7.81
CA LYS A 166 -20.82 10.66 8.96
C LYS A 166 -20.97 11.97 9.75
N GLN A 167 -22.14 12.18 10.33
CA GLN A 167 -22.35 13.26 11.28
C GLN A 167 -21.44 13.06 12.51
N ASN A 168 -21.04 14.15 13.14
CA ASN A 168 -20.17 14.15 14.32
C ASN A 168 -18.82 13.45 14.12
N TYR A 169 -18.28 13.49 12.89
CA TYR A 169 -16.92 13.01 12.61
C TYR A 169 -15.87 13.84 13.33
N ILE A 170 -16.16 15.13 13.52
CA ILE A 170 -15.31 16.10 14.22
C ILE A 170 -16.05 16.59 15.44
N VAL A 171 -15.41 16.49 16.59
CA VAL A 171 -15.90 17.04 17.87
C VAL A 171 -14.96 18.17 18.28
N ARG A 172 -15.53 19.31 18.67
CA ARG A 172 -14.78 20.43 19.25
C ARG A 172 -15.25 20.59 20.70
N ILE A 173 -14.31 20.62 21.61
CA ILE A 173 -14.53 20.77 23.05
C ILE A 173 -13.93 22.10 23.48
#